data_a35d108ed42aee18b4f3d7ae749d85d0
#
_entry.id   a35d108ed42aee18b4f3d7ae749d85d0
#
_cell.length_a   1.000
_cell.length_b   1.000
_cell.length_c   1.000
_cell.angle_alpha   90.00
_cell.angle_beta   90.00
_cell.angle_gamma   90.00
#
_symmetry.space_group_name_H-M   'P 1'
#
loop_
_entity.id
_entity.type
_entity.pdbx_description
1 polymer ?
#
loop_
_entity_poly.entity_id
_entity_poly.type
_entity_poly.pdbx_seq_one_letter_code
_entity_poly.pdbx_strand_id
1 'polypeptide(L)'
;MLFDTLEQKPQSKARRHFFTAIGVIVTIVVFLAAFPTYLWYPIAYYRESSTVRHFMNEIIAGNLQQAYQDWHPAPSYSFKDFLDDWGPNGYYGPVKSYRIGRPEHIKNGSAADIPVAVSPYDPFPSDGDMAKQNGTKVVHIWVDKVDHSLSFPGI
;
A
#
# COMPACT_ATOMS: atom_id res chain seq x y z
N MET A 1 -51.76 57.34 7.75
CA MET A 1 -50.42 56.76 7.54
C MET A 1 -50.38 55.48 8.28
N LEU A 2 -50.65 54.39 7.58
CA LEU A 2 -50.47 53.00 8.11
C LEU A 2 -49.06 52.62 7.80
N PHE A 3 -48.23 52.46 8.80
CA PHE A 3 -46.96 51.78 8.67
C PHE A 3 -47.23 50.28 8.90
N ASP A 4 -47.22 49.52 7.81
CA ASP A 4 -47.31 48.08 7.79
C ASP A 4 -45.97 47.51 8.30
N THR A 5 -45.92 47.14 9.57
CA THR A 5 -44.76 46.51 10.18
C THR A 5 -44.74 45.06 9.70
N LEU A 6 -43.92 44.78 8.70
CA LEU A 6 -43.66 43.42 8.27
C LEU A 6 -43.05 42.61 9.42
N GLU A 7 -43.90 41.88 10.11
CA GLU A 7 -43.54 40.95 11.18
C GLU A 7 -42.68 39.85 10.61
N GLN A 8 -41.36 39.96 10.72
CA GLN A 8 -40.44 38.88 10.37
C GLN A 8 -40.66 37.71 11.36
N LYS A 9 -41.39 36.72 10.91
CA LYS A 9 -41.64 35.47 11.64
C LYS A 9 -40.28 34.82 11.98
N PRO A 10 -39.92 34.62 13.27
CA PRO A 10 -38.65 34.03 13.63
C PRO A 10 -38.55 32.61 13.07
N GLN A 11 -37.57 32.37 12.24
CA GLN A 11 -37.30 31.03 11.75
C GLN A 11 -37.00 30.13 12.94
N SER A 12 -37.78 29.05 13.09
CA SER A 12 -37.66 28.14 14.24
C SER A 12 -36.22 27.51 14.26
N LYS A 13 -35.63 27.50 15.46
CA LYS A 13 -34.28 26.91 15.67
C LYS A 13 -34.16 25.51 15.08
N ALA A 14 -35.24 24.72 15.10
CA ALA A 14 -35.34 23.42 14.50
C ALA A 14 -35.09 23.41 12.98
N ARG A 15 -35.59 24.39 12.23
CA ARG A 15 -35.36 24.49 10.79
C ARG A 15 -33.89 24.78 10.47
N ARG A 16 -33.25 25.62 11.28
CA ARG A 16 -31.81 25.93 11.12
C ARG A 16 -30.94 24.71 11.37
N HIS A 17 -31.22 23.93 12.42
CA HIS A 17 -30.50 22.67 12.69
C HIS A 17 -30.72 21.61 11.61
N PHE A 18 -31.91 21.53 11.04
CA PHE A 18 -32.23 20.65 9.93
C PHE A 18 -31.41 20.96 8.68
N PHE A 19 -31.30 22.20 8.27
CA PHE A 19 -30.46 22.59 7.13
C PHE A 19 -28.98 22.41 7.40
N THR A 20 -28.51 22.62 8.64
CA THR A 20 -27.12 22.36 9.00
C THR A 20 -26.82 20.86 8.93
N ALA A 21 -27.70 19.98 9.42
CA ALA A 21 -27.54 18.54 9.36
C ALA A 21 -27.50 18.03 7.91
N ILE A 22 -28.39 18.53 7.05
CA ILE A 22 -28.37 18.21 5.61
C ILE A 22 -27.05 18.65 4.98
N GLY A 23 -26.58 19.86 5.26
CA GLY A 23 -25.31 20.37 4.75
C GLY A 23 -24.13 19.48 5.13
N VAL A 24 -24.06 19.03 6.39
CA VAL A 24 -23.01 18.11 6.87
C VAL A 24 -23.09 16.77 6.16
N ILE A 25 -24.28 16.18 6.02
CA ILE A 25 -24.47 14.91 5.34
C ILE A 25 -24.04 15.01 3.87
N VAL A 26 -24.45 16.06 3.17
CA VAL A 26 -24.06 16.28 1.76
C VAL A 26 -22.54 16.44 1.63
N THR A 27 -21.90 17.17 2.54
CA THR A 27 -20.45 17.33 2.55
C THR A 27 -19.74 15.99 2.74
N ILE A 28 -20.21 15.14 3.67
CA ILE A 28 -19.66 13.80 3.91
C ILE A 28 -19.84 12.92 2.66
N VAL A 29 -21.02 12.93 2.03
CA VAL A 29 -21.29 12.15 0.83
C VAL A 29 -20.40 12.59 -0.34
N VAL A 30 -20.24 13.90 -0.55
CA VAL A 30 -19.36 14.45 -1.58
C VAL A 30 -17.90 14.05 -1.31
N PHE A 31 -17.46 14.14 -0.05
CA PHE A 31 -16.12 13.74 0.34
C PHE A 31 -15.88 12.25 0.08
N LEU A 32 -16.81 11.37 0.48
CA LEU A 32 -16.73 9.94 0.23
C LEU A 32 -16.79 9.59 -1.26
N ALA A 33 -17.52 10.36 -2.06
CA ALA A 33 -17.59 10.17 -3.52
C ALA A 33 -16.35 10.69 -4.25
N ALA A 34 -15.75 11.78 -3.77
CA ALA A 34 -14.58 12.40 -4.39
C ALA A 34 -13.24 11.67 -4.07
N PHE A 35 -13.19 10.93 -2.93
CA PHE A 35 -11.98 10.25 -2.48
C PHE A 35 -12.10 8.72 -2.34
N PRO A 36 -12.82 7.98 -3.23
CA PRO A 36 -12.97 6.53 -3.09
C PRO A 36 -11.62 5.81 -3.15
N THR A 37 -10.69 6.28 -3.96
CA THR A 37 -9.37 5.69 -4.12
C THR A 37 -8.50 5.80 -2.86
N TYR A 38 -8.65 6.85 -2.06
CA TYR A 38 -7.87 7.03 -0.82
C TYR A 38 -8.31 6.13 0.33
N LEU A 39 -9.62 5.85 0.44
CA LEU A 39 -10.20 5.07 1.54
C LEU A 39 -10.24 3.56 1.24
N TRP A 40 -10.53 3.18 -0.02
CA TRP A 40 -10.69 1.77 -0.40
C TRP A 40 -9.38 1.11 -0.82
N TYR A 41 -8.42 1.90 -1.30
CA TYR A 41 -7.16 1.40 -1.83
C TYR A 41 -6.32 0.62 -0.80
N PRO A 42 -6.06 1.12 0.43
CA PRO A 42 -5.31 0.36 1.42
C PRO A 42 -6.04 -0.90 1.89
N ILE A 43 -7.37 -0.91 1.83
CA ILE A 43 -8.17 -2.09 2.21
C ILE A 43 -8.11 -3.15 1.11
N ALA A 44 -8.16 -2.73 -0.17
CA ALA A 44 -8.19 -3.63 -1.31
C ALA A 44 -6.92 -4.49 -1.46
N TYR A 45 -5.76 -3.98 -1.03
CA TYR A 45 -4.46 -4.66 -1.14
C TYR A 45 -3.82 -4.98 0.21
N TYR A 46 -4.62 -4.98 1.28
CA TYR A 46 -4.10 -5.21 2.62
C TYR A 46 -3.47 -6.60 2.78
N ARG A 47 -4.12 -7.62 2.24
CA ARG A 47 -3.65 -9.01 2.36
C ARG A 47 -2.36 -9.22 1.59
N GLU A 48 -2.31 -8.78 0.33
CA GLU A 48 -1.15 -8.88 -0.54
C GLU A 48 0.04 -8.10 0.04
N SER A 49 -0.19 -6.87 0.50
CA SER A 49 0.86 -6.07 1.16
C SER A 49 1.32 -6.71 2.48
N SER A 50 0.43 -7.40 3.20
CA SER A 50 0.78 -8.13 4.43
C SER A 50 1.66 -9.34 4.13
N THR A 51 1.37 -10.08 3.05
CA THR A 51 2.20 -11.20 2.59
C THR A 51 3.61 -10.73 2.25
N VAL A 52 3.74 -9.66 1.46
CA VAL A 52 5.05 -9.09 1.12
C VAL A 52 5.77 -8.59 2.38
N ARG A 53 5.07 -7.97 3.32
CA ARG A 53 5.66 -7.52 4.59
C ARG A 53 6.21 -8.68 5.42
N HIS A 54 5.47 -9.79 5.50
CA HIS A 54 5.92 -10.99 6.19
C HIS A 54 7.20 -11.51 5.56
N PHE A 55 7.19 -11.74 4.25
CA PHE A 55 8.35 -12.16 3.48
C PHE A 55 9.58 -11.24 3.70
N MET A 56 9.41 -9.93 3.60
CA MET A 56 10.51 -8.99 3.78
C MET A 56 11.06 -8.99 5.21
N ASN A 57 10.23 -9.23 6.20
CA ASN A 57 10.66 -9.37 7.60
C ASN A 57 11.51 -10.64 7.80
N GLU A 58 11.17 -11.76 7.15
CA GLU A 58 11.97 -12.98 7.17
C GLU A 58 13.34 -12.77 6.49
N ILE A 59 13.38 -12.03 5.37
CA ILE A 59 14.65 -11.65 4.71
C ILE A 59 15.54 -10.84 5.66
N ILE A 60 14.99 -9.80 6.33
CA ILE A 60 15.75 -8.95 7.26
C ILE A 60 16.21 -9.74 8.49
N ALA A 61 15.37 -10.64 8.99
CA ALA A 61 15.72 -11.52 10.12
C ALA A 61 16.79 -12.57 9.77
N GLY A 62 17.11 -12.74 8.48
CA GLY A 62 18.04 -13.78 8.00
C GLY A 62 17.43 -15.17 7.94
N ASN A 63 16.12 -15.30 8.08
CA ASN A 63 15.38 -16.56 8.01
C ASN A 63 15.15 -16.99 6.56
N LEU A 64 16.22 -17.07 5.76
CA LEU A 64 16.16 -17.23 4.31
C LEU A 64 15.46 -18.52 3.87
N GLN A 65 15.54 -19.59 4.66
CA GLN A 65 14.84 -20.83 4.37
C GLN A 65 13.32 -20.67 4.51
N GLN A 66 12.86 -19.94 5.51
CA GLN A 66 11.45 -19.63 5.70
C GLN A 66 10.95 -18.68 4.60
N ALA A 67 11.70 -17.63 4.30
CA ALA A 67 11.38 -16.70 3.21
C ALA A 67 11.26 -17.44 1.85
N TYR A 68 12.14 -18.43 1.59
CA TYR A 68 12.02 -19.26 0.39
C TYR A 68 10.74 -20.11 0.37
N GLN A 69 10.32 -20.64 1.51
CA GLN A 69 9.05 -21.36 1.59
C GLN A 69 7.84 -20.44 1.39
N ASP A 70 7.89 -19.23 1.96
CA ASP A 70 6.84 -18.22 1.81
C ASP A 70 6.74 -17.69 0.36
N TRP A 71 7.83 -17.79 -0.40
CA TRP A 71 7.84 -17.48 -1.84
C TRP A 71 6.99 -18.46 -2.65
N HIS A 72 6.70 -19.68 -2.13
CA HIS A 72 6.05 -20.79 -2.84
C HIS A 72 6.72 -21.03 -4.20
N PRO A 73 8.02 -21.38 -4.21
CA PRO A 73 8.80 -21.35 -5.44
C PRO A 73 8.30 -22.37 -6.47
N ALA A 74 8.28 -21.96 -7.74
CA ALA A 74 8.09 -22.88 -8.84
C ALA A 74 9.22 -23.94 -8.83
N PRO A 75 8.98 -25.16 -9.35
CA PRO A 75 10.00 -26.23 -9.37
C PRO A 75 11.32 -25.85 -10.05
N SER A 76 11.28 -24.87 -10.93
CA SER A 76 12.46 -24.34 -11.65
C SER A 76 13.25 -23.31 -10.84
N TYR A 77 12.71 -22.77 -9.73
CA TYR A 77 13.37 -21.76 -8.90
C TYR A 77 13.91 -22.43 -7.64
N SER A 78 15.19 -22.74 -7.63
CA SER A 78 15.84 -23.44 -6.53
C SER A 78 16.16 -22.51 -5.36
N PHE A 79 16.44 -23.10 -4.18
CA PHE A 79 16.91 -22.32 -3.03
C PHE A 79 18.24 -21.61 -3.33
N LYS A 80 19.07 -22.18 -4.20
CA LYS A 80 20.30 -21.53 -4.65
C LYS A 80 19.98 -20.26 -5.45
N ASP A 81 19.04 -20.32 -6.39
CA ASP A 81 18.62 -19.15 -7.18
C ASP A 81 18.03 -18.08 -6.25
N PHE A 82 17.25 -18.50 -5.26
CA PHE A 82 16.73 -17.60 -4.23
C PHE A 82 17.84 -16.90 -3.44
N LEU A 83 18.92 -17.59 -3.09
CA LEU A 83 20.06 -16.97 -2.42
C LEU A 83 20.87 -16.06 -3.34
N ASP A 84 20.93 -16.35 -4.64
CA ASP A 84 21.55 -15.51 -5.65
C ASP A 84 20.75 -14.19 -5.82
N ASP A 85 19.43 -14.21 -5.55
CA ASP A 85 18.59 -13.01 -5.54
C ASP A 85 18.56 -12.29 -4.18
N TRP A 86 18.21 -13.00 -3.12
CA TRP A 86 17.84 -12.43 -1.81
C TRP A 86 18.88 -12.66 -0.71
N GLY A 87 19.89 -13.45 -0.96
CA GLY A 87 20.94 -13.74 0.02
C GLY A 87 21.78 -12.50 0.35
N PRO A 88 22.64 -12.58 1.39
CA PRO A 88 23.49 -11.46 1.81
C PRO A 88 24.38 -10.89 0.71
N ASN A 89 24.78 -11.74 -0.25
CA ASN A 89 25.58 -11.37 -1.42
C ASN A 89 24.76 -11.45 -2.72
N GLY A 90 23.46 -11.62 -2.61
CA GLY A 90 22.56 -11.72 -3.74
C GLY A 90 22.27 -10.39 -4.42
N TYR A 91 21.57 -10.45 -5.54
CA TYR A 91 21.28 -9.24 -6.33
C TYR A 91 20.59 -8.16 -5.53
N TYR A 92 19.58 -8.49 -4.70
CA TYR A 92 18.86 -7.55 -3.84
C TYR A 92 19.48 -7.37 -2.46
N GLY A 93 20.39 -8.26 -2.06
CA GLY A 93 21.03 -8.24 -0.75
C GLY A 93 22.23 -7.26 -0.62
N PRO A 94 22.70 -7.02 0.62
CA PRO A 94 22.02 -7.34 1.85
C PRO A 94 20.83 -6.41 2.10
N VAL A 95 19.68 -6.93 2.52
CA VAL A 95 18.50 -6.13 2.86
C VAL A 95 18.48 -5.87 4.36
N LYS A 96 18.56 -4.60 4.78
CA LYS A 96 18.47 -4.18 6.18
C LYS A 96 17.20 -3.39 6.50
N SER A 97 16.62 -2.77 5.47
CA SER A 97 15.34 -2.08 5.58
C SER A 97 14.62 -2.09 4.23
N TYR A 98 13.32 -1.85 4.25
CA TYR A 98 12.52 -1.79 3.04
C TYR A 98 11.38 -0.77 3.16
N ARG A 99 10.82 -0.37 2.02
CA ARG A 99 9.62 0.45 1.91
C ARG A 99 8.72 -0.15 0.84
N ILE A 100 7.48 -0.50 1.23
CA ILE A 100 6.47 -0.97 0.28
C ILE A 100 5.88 0.25 -0.43
N GLY A 101 5.91 0.22 -1.74
CA GLY A 101 5.28 1.21 -2.59
C GLY A 101 3.79 0.97 -2.78
N ARG A 102 3.22 1.69 -3.74
CA ARG A 102 1.79 1.57 -4.04
C ARG A 102 1.52 0.31 -4.85
N PRO A 103 0.70 -0.64 -4.35
CA PRO A 103 0.34 -1.82 -5.12
C PRO A 103 -0.44 -1.46 -6.39
N GLU A 104 -0.28 -2.24 -7.46
CA GLU A 104 -0.99 -2.05 -8.71
C GLU A 104 -1.69 -3.34 -9.14
N HIS A 105 -2.82 -3.19 -9.83
CA HIS A 105 -3.50 -4.34 -10.39
C HIS A 105 -2.88 -4.71 -11.73
N ILE A 106 -2.49 -5.98 -11.89
CA ILE A 106 -2.00 -6.48 -13.18
C ILE A 106 -3.20 -6.70 -14.10
N LYS A 107 -3.20 -5.99 -15.22
CA LYS A 107 -4.24 -6.15 -16.25
C LYS A 107 -4.26 -7.59 -16.74
N ASN A 108 -5.44 -8.21 -16.74
CA ASN A 108 -5.69 -9.60 -17.16
C ASN A 108 -5.02 -10.68 -16.26
N GLY A 109 -4.59 -10.34 -15.04
CA GLY A 109 -3.98 -11.27 -14.09
C GLY A 109 -4.74 -11.40 -12.78
N SER A 110 -4.56 -12.54 -12.10
CA SER A 110 -5.03 -12.79 -10.74
C SER A 110 -4.11 -12.17 -9.68
N ALA A 111 -3.01 -11.55 -10.06
CA ALA A 111 -1.99 -11.06 -9.16
C ALA A 111 -2.04 -9.54 -8.96
N ALA A 112 -1.49 -9.08 -7.84
CA ALA A 112 -1.17 -7.69 -7.57
C ALA A 112 0.35 -7.49 -7.72
N ASP A 113 0.76 -6.42 -8.36
CA ASP A 113 2.16 -5.97 -8.42
C ASP A 113 2.44 -5.03 -7.24
N ILE A 114 3.42 -5.39 -6.43
CA ILE A 114 3.81 -4.62 -5.25
C ILE A 114 5.27 -4.21 -5.40
N PRO A 115 5.54 -2.94 -5.72
CA PRO A 115 6.89 -2.43 -5.75
C PRO A 115 7.44 -2.31 -4.33
N VAL A 116 8.64 -2.85 -4.10
CA VAL A 116 9.34 -2.79 -2.82
C VAL A 116 10.72 -2.19 -3.04
N ALA A 117 10.98 -1.07 -2.39
CA ALA A 117 12.32 -0.52 -2.32
C ALA A 117 13.08 -1.19 -1.17
N VAL A 118 14.21 -1.81 -1.47
CA VAL A 118 15.08 -2.48 -0.51
C VAL A 118 16.39 -1.74 -0.34
N SER A 119 16.92 -1.72 0.87
CA SER A 119 18.12 -0.94 1.20
C SER A 119 19.11 -1.74 2.06
N PRO A 120 20.42 -1.61 1.82
CA PRO A 120 21.45 -2.17 2.68
C PRO A 120 21.68 -1.32 3.95
N TYR A 121 20.94 -0.24 4.13
CA TYR A 121 21.05 0.65 5.28
C TYR A 121 19.84 0.53 6.20
N ASP A 122 20.03 0.72 7.50
CA ASP A 122 18.99 0.84 8.52
C ASP A 122 19.31 2.09 9.36
N PRO A 123 18.39 3.04 9.52
CA PRO A 123 17.05 3.09 8.91
C PRO A 123 17.05 3.29 7.39
N PHE A 124 15.88 3.08 6.74
CA PHE A 124 15.72 3.30 5.31
C PHE A 124 16.11 4.74 4.94
N PRO A 125 16.93 4.95 3.88
CA PRO A 125 17.42 6.28 3.51
C PRO A 125 16.29 7.29 3.29
N SER A 126 16.49 8.51 3.79
CA SER A 126 15.60 9.63 3.49
C SER A 126 15.79 10.13 2.06
N ASP A 127 14.78 10.82 1.53
CA ASP A 127 14.80 11.33 0.15
C ASP A 127 15.93 12.35 -0.11
N GLY A 128 16.51 12.94 0.95
CA GLY A 128 17.64 13.87 0.86
C GLY A 128 19.03 13.20 0.89
N ASP A 129 19.13 11.91 1.20
CA ASP A 129 20.41 11.18 1.29
C ASP A 129 20.72 10.46 -0.03
N MET A 130 21.12 11.23 -1.04
CA MET A 130 21.40 10.73 -2.40
C MET A 130 22.45 9.63 -2.43
N ALA A 131 23.45 9.68 -1.54
CA ALA A 131 24.52 8.68 -1.52
C ALA A 131 24.00 7.31 -1.09
N LYS A 132 23.15 7.26 -0.08
CA LYS A 132 22.51 6.01 0.37
C LYS A 132 21.36 5.59 -0.55
N GLN A 133 20.66 6.54 -1.16
CA GLN A 133 19.62 6.25 -2.17
C GLN A 133 20.16 5.45 -3.35
N ASN A 134 21.38 5.75 -3.82
CA ASN A 134 22.03 5.00 -4.89
C ASN A 134 22.30 3.52 -4.55
N GLY A 135 22.28 3.15 -3.26
CA GLY A 135 22.39 1.76 -2.80
C GLY A 135 21.04 1.05 -2.69
N THR A 136 19.93 1.76 -2.88
CA THR A 136 18.60 1.14 -2.83
C THR A 136 18.24 0.54 -4.19
N LYS A 137 17.48 -0.56 -4.16
CA LYS A 137 16.96 -1.22 -5.36
C LYS A 137 15.46 -1.32 -5.25
N VAL A 138 14.78 -1.28 -6.38
CA VAL A 138 13.33 -1.53 -6.43
C VAL A 138 13.12 -2.90 -7.05
N VAL A 139 12.39 -3.74 -6.35
CA VAL A 139 11.92 -5.02 -6.83
C VAL A 139 10.40 -4.98 -6.95
N HIS A 140 9.87 -5.52 -8.02
CA HIS A 140 8.45 -5.74 -8.21
C HIS A 140 8.12 -7.16 -7.78
N ILE A 141 7.25 -7.32 -6.80
CA ILE A 141 6.80 -8.62 -6.29
C ILE A 141 5.34 -8.78 -6.67
N TRP A 142 5.07 -9.83 -7.45
CA TRP A 142 3.72 -10.22 -7.76
C TRP A 142 3.18 -11.15 -6.69
N VAL A 143 2.00 -10.82 -6.19
CA VAL A 143 1.29 -11.64 -5.21
C VAL A 143 0.02 -12.16 -5.85
N ASP A 144 -0.11 -13.47 -5.99
CA ASP A 144 -1.35 -14.07 -6.46
C ASP A 144 -2.46 -13.87 -5.42
N LYS A 145 -3.66 -13.51 -5.89
CA LYS A 145 -4.80 -13.20 -5.01
C LYS A 145 -5.51 -14.44 -4.47
N VAL A 146 -5.25 -15.60 -5.05
CA VAL A 146 -5.91 -16.86 -4.69
C VAL A 146 -5.12 -17.58 -3.61
N ASP A 147 -3.84 -17.86 -3.87
CA ASP A 147 -2.98 -18.65 -2.98
C ASP A 147 -1.91 -17.83 -2.25
N HIS A 148 -1.84 -16.52 -2.54
CA HIS A 148 -0.85 -15.58 -1.99
C HIS A 148 0.61 -15.94 -2.27
N SER A 149 0.88 -16.77 -3.27
CA SER A 149 2.22 -17.05 -3.73
C SER A 149 2.92 -15.80 -4.24
N LEU A 150 4.22 -15.73 -4.03
CA LEU A 150 5.07 -14.63 -4.47
C LEU A 150 5.84 -15.03 -5.72
N SER A 151 6.01 -14.09 -6.64
CA SER A 151 6.84 -14.29 -7.83
C SER A 151 7.42 -12.97 -8.32
N PHE A 152 8.44 -13.08 -9.17
CA PHE A 152 8.85 -11.94 -9.98
C PHE A 152 7.89 -11.72 -11.15
N PRO A 153 7.83 -10.48 -11.70
CA PRO A 153 7.15 -10.24 -12.96
C PRO A 153 7.60 -11.23 -14.02
N GLY A 154 6.66 -11.91 -14.67
CA GLY A 154 6.97 -12.76 -15.81
C GLY A 154 7.57 -11.92 -16.94
N ILE A 155 8.67 -12.38 -17.51
CA ILE A 155 9.30 -11.82 -18.72
C ILE A 155 8.51 -12.31 -19.93
#